data_93d99628ffafaafca72423f2511e16eb
#
_entry.id   93d99628ffafaafca72423f2511e16eb
#
_cell.length_a   1.000
_cell.length_b   1.000
_cell.length_c   1.000
_cell.angle_alpha   90.00
_cell.angle_beta   90.00
_cell.angle_gamma   90.00
#
_symmetry.space_group_name_H-M   'P 1'
#
loop_
_entity.id
_entity.type
_entity.pdbx_description
1 polymer ?
#
loop_
_entity_poly.entity_id
_entity_poly.type
_entity_poly.pdbx_seq_one_letter_code
_entity_poly.pdbx_strand_id
1 'polypeptide(L)'
;MRIGICPGSFDPVTLGHMDIISRACKIFDKVIVAVPVNPDKRASFTVEERMEMLRTVTADMENVEVDCVRGLLADYASEKHAAAIVKGLRAISDFEYEFQMALTNKKLNPEFETKFQPTSIEHMFLSSSMVKQIAGFGGDISHFVPECLLEKINQRLCRTAD
;
A
#
# COMPACT_ATOMS: atom_id res chain seq x y z
N MET A 1 22.91 -2.46 -4.29
CA MET A 1 21.57 -1.86 -4.51
C MET A 1 20.67 -2.26 -3.35
N ARG A 2 20.17 -1.27 -2.60
CA ARG A 2 19.25 -1.52 -1.46
C ARG A 2 17.83 -1.48 -1.97
N ILE A 3 17.14 -2.62 -1.87
CA ILE A 3 15.75 -2.78 -2.30
C ILE A 3 14.84 -2.68 -1.08
N GLY A 4 13.84 -1.80 -1.14
CA GLY A 4 12.76 -1.71 -0.16
C GLY A 4 11.46 -2.26 -0.75
N ILE A 5 10.67 -2.99 0.04
CA ILE A 5 9.35 -3.45 -0.38
C ILE A 5 8.29 -2.68 0.41
N CYS A 6 7.35 -2.05 -0.28
CA CYS A 6 6.16 -1.41 0.29
C CYS A 6 4.94 -2.29 0.02
N PRO A 7 4.59 -3.23 0.92
CA PRO A 7 3.44 -4.09 0.73
C PRO A 7 2.17 -3.42 1.20
N GLY A 8 1.07 -3.63 0.47
CA GLY A 8 -0.23 -3.12 0.86
C GLY A 8 -1.36 -3.64 -0.03
N SER A 9 -2.58 -3.61 0.49
CA SER A 9 -3.76 -4.00 -0.30
C SER A 9 -4.05 -3.00 -1.42
N PHE A 10 -3.81 -1.70 -1.21
CA PHE A 10 -4.04 -0.62 -2.16
C PHE A 10 -5.44 -0.68 -2.81
N ASP A 11 -6.46 -0.81 -2.00
CA ASP A 11 -7.83 -1.09 -2.40
C ASP A 11 -8.83 0.00 -1.93
N PRO A 12 -8.79 1.19 -2.53
CA PRO A 12 -7.85 1.69 -3.53
C PRO A 12 -6.55 2.26 -2.94
N VAL A 13 -5.62 2.64 -3.81
CA VAL A 13 -4.47 3.47 -3.44
C VAL A 13 -4.94 4.85 -2.97
N THR A 14 -4.26 5.40 -1.94
CA THR A 14 -4.59 6.69 -1.32
C THR A 14 -3.38 7.62 -1.31
N LEU A 15 -3.60 8.91 -1.02
CA LEU A 15 -2.51 9.88 -0.84
C LEU A 15 -1.58 9.49 0.32
N GLY A 16 -2.11 8.81 1.36
CA GLY A 16 -1.29 8.27 2.44
C GLY A 16 -0.33 7.17 1.97
N HIS A 17 -0.76 6.30 1.05
CA HIS A 17 0.13 5.33 0.42
C HIS A 17 1.22 6.02 -0.40
N MET A 18 0.86 7.05 -1.16
CA MET A 18 1.81 7.80 -1.98
C MET A 18 2.87 8.52 -1.13
N ASP A 19 2.49 9.07 0.03
CA ASP A 19 3.45 9.65 0.99
C ASP A 19 4.50 8.62 1.41
N ILE A 20 4.08 7.43 1.82
CA ILE A 20 5.01 6.37 2.25
C ILE A 20 5.91 5.91 1.10
N ILE A 21 5.35 5.68 -0.09
CA ILE A 21 6.11 5.22 -1.26
C ILE A 21 7.14 6.27 -1.67
N SER A 22 6.75 7.54 -1.80
CA SER A 22 7.65 8.63 -2.22
C SER A 22 8.81 8.85 -1.25
N ARG A 23 8.56 8.68 0.06
CA ARG A 23 9.59 8.79 1.09
C ARG A 23 10.49 7.55 1.11
N ALA A 24 9.97 6.36 0.84
CA ALA A 24 10.78 5.15 0.67
C ALA A 24 11.74 5.29 -0.52
N CYS A 25 11.31 5.90 -1.63
CA CYS A 25 12.15 6.17 -2.81
C CYS A 25 13.38 7.04 -2.51
N LYS A 26 13.34 7.84 -1.44
CA LYS A 26 14.49 8.65 -0.99
C LYS A 26 15.52 7.85 -0.19
N ILE A 27 15.14 6.68 0.30
CA ILE A 27 15.96 5.86 1.21
C ILE A 27 16.56 4.65 0.49
N PHE A 28 15.80 4.07 -0.45
CA PHE A 28 16.17 2.87 -1.17
C PHE A 28 16.53 3.18 -2.63
N ASP A 29 17.51 2.44 -3.16
CA ASP A 29 17.91 2.55 -4.56
C ASP A 29 16.80 2.04 -5.49
N LYS A 30 15.98 1.08 -5.00
CA LYS A 30 14.78 0.55 -5.66
C LYS A 30 13.68 0.28 -4.64
N VAL A 31 12.45 0.62 -5.00
CA VAL A 31 11.25 0.35 -4.20
C VAL A 31 10.31 -0.55 -4.99
N ILE A 32 9.93 -1.67 -4.41
CA ILE A 32 8.91 -2.57 -4.96
C ILE A 32 7.60 -2.32 -4.21
N VAL A 33 6.60 -1.79 -4.90
CA VAL A 33 5.24 -1.66 -4.37
C VAL A 33 4.52 -2.98 -4.63
N ALA A 34 4.28 -3.74 -3.56
CA ALA A 34 3.88 -5.13 -3.65
C ALA A 34 2.42 -5.33 -3.24
N VAL A 35 1.59 -5.81 -4.16
CA VAL A 35 0.17 -6.10 -3.94
C VAL A 35 0.00 -7.58 -3.57
N PRO A 36 -0.39 -7.93 -2.31
CA PRO A 36 -0.61 -9.31 -1.96
C PRO A 36 -1.88 -9.86 -2.63
N VAL A 37 -1.75 -11.06 -3.20
CA VAL A 37 -2.86 -11.84 -3.73
C VAL A 37 -3.45 -12.66 -2.58
N ASN A 38 -4.56 -12.20 -2.02
CA ASN A 38 -5.29 -12.92 -0.98
C ASN A 38 -6.66 -13.36 -1.53
N PRO A 39 -6.87 -14.66 -1.80
CA PRO A 39 -8.12 -15.17 -2.37
C PRO A 39 -9.31 -15.02 -1.43
N ASP A 40 -9.07 -14.99 -0.10
CA ASP A 40 -10.12 -14.94 0.91
C ASP A 40 -10.62 -13.51 1.19
N LYS A 41 -9.91 -12.50 0.71
CA LYS A 41 -10.26 -11.10 0.95
C LYS A 41 -11.09 -10.54 -0.21
N ARG A 42 -12.35 -10.17 0.08
CA ARG A 42 -13.19 -9.42 -0.87
C ARG A 42 -12.66 -8.00 -1.02
N ALA A 43 -11.95 -7.76 -2.11
CA ALA A 43 -11.47 -6.44 -2.50
C ALA A 43 -12.49 -5.74 -3.41
N SER A 44 -12.49 -4.41 -3.41
CA SER A 44 -13.32 -3.59 -4.31
C SER A 44 -12.75 -3.56 -5.73
N PHE A 45 -11.42 -3.70 -5.83
CA PHE A 45 -10.69 -3.73 -7.10
C PHE A 45 -9.90 -5.04 -7.20
N THR A 46 -9.83 -5.62 -8.40
CA THR A 46 -9.01 -6.81 -8.65
C THR A 46 -7.52 -6.52 -8.42
N VAL A 47 -6.70 -7.55 -8.33
CA VAL A 47 -5.24 -7.36 -8.20
C VAL A 47 -4.69 -6.59 -9.39
N GLU A 48 -5.13 -6.92 -10.59
CA GLU A 48 -4.73 -6.28 -11.85
C GLU A 48 -5.10 -4.79 -11.86
N GLU A 49 -6.33 -4.46 -11.46
CA GLU A 49 -6.80 -3.07 -11.36
C GLU A 49 -5.98 -2.27 -10.34
N ARG A 50 -5.66 -2.86 -9.19
CA ARG A 50 -4.84 -2.21 -8.16
C ARG A 50 -3.40 -1.98 -8.63
N MET A 51 -2.82 -2.96 -9.33
CA MET A 51 -1.49 -2.81 -9.93
C MET A 51 -1.48 -1.75 -11.03
N GLU A 52 -2.50 -1.68 -11.87
CA GLU A 52 -2.64 -0.65 -12.90
C GLU A 52 -2.73 0.75 -12.27
N MET A 53 -3.58 0.93 -11.24
CA MET A 53 -3.67 2.20 -10.52
C MET A 53 -2.32 2.61 -9.92
N LEU A 54 -1.60 1.67 -9.31
CA LEU A 54 -0.27 1.93 -8.76
C LEU A 54 0.73 2.33 -9.84
N ARG A 55 0.78 1.64 -10.98
CA ARG A 55 1.64 2.01 -12.11
C ARG A 55 1.35 3.40 -12.63
N THR A 56 0.06 3.76 -12.70
CA THR A 56 -0.36 5.10 -13.13
C THR A 56 0.19 6.17 -12.19
N VAL A 57 0.01 6.02 -10.88
CA VAL A 57 0.40 7.04 -9.89
C VAL A 57 1.90 7.07 -9.57
N THR A 58 2.64 6.04 -9.96
CA THR A 58 4.09 5.96 -9.76
C THR A 58 4.89 6.10 -11.06
N ALA A 59 4.23 6.46 -12.17
CA ALA A 59 4.86 6.53 -13.50
C ALA A 59 6.09 7.46 -13.57
N ASP A 60 6.08 8.53 -12.78
CA ASP A 60 7.18 9.51 -12.71
C ASP A 60 8.26 9.12 -11.66
N MET A 61 8.13 7.99 -11.00
CA MET A 61 9.07 7.50 -9.98
C MET A 61 10.01 6.46 -10.59
N GLU A 62 11.20 6.89 -11.06
CA GLU A 62 12.14 6.06 -11.82
C GLU A 62 12.62 4.81 -11.08
N ASN A 63 12.63 4.82 -9.74
CA ASN A 63 13.09 3.71 -8.92
C ASN A 63 11.96 2.86 -8.32
N VAL A 64 10.73 2.98 -8.83
CA VAL A 64 9.57 2.20 -8.39
C VAL A 64 9.26 1.07 -9.37
N GLU A 65 9.04 -0.12 -8.83
CA GLU A 65 8.46 -1.27 -9.54
C GLU A 65 7.16 -1.68 -8.85
N VAL A 66 6.11 -1.99 -9.61
CA VAL A 66 4.85 -2.53 -9.09
C VAL A 66 4.77 -4.01 -9.40
N ASP A 67 4.62 -4.82 -8.36
CA ASP A 67 4.57 -6.28 -8.47
C ASP A 67 3.46 -6.88 -7.59
N CYS A 68 3.11 -8.14 -7.80
CA CYS A 68 2.18 -8.88 -6.95
C CYS A 68 2.90 -9.96 -6.14
N VAL A 69 2.42 -10.19 -4.91
CA VAL A 69 2.97 -11.21 -4.01
C VAL A 69 2.00 -12.37 -3.90
N ARG A 70 2.49 -13.56 -4.24
CA ARG A 70 1.77 -14.84 -4.03
C ARG A 70 2.50 -15.62 -2.93
N GLY A 71 1.79 -15.92 -1.85
CA GLY A 71 2.37 -16.64 -0.70
C GLY A 71 2.89 -15.70 0.39
N LEU A 72 3.92 -16.14 1.11
CA LEU A 72 4.45 -15.40 2.26
C LEU A 72 5.31 -14.22 1.82
N LEU A 73 5.09 -13.08 2.46
CA LEU A 73 5.87 -11.86 2.19
C LEU A 73 7.36 -12.04 2.53
N ALA A 74 7.67 -12.85 3.55
CA ALA A 74 9.05 -13.16 3.92
C ALA A 74 9.80 -13.91 2.82
N ASP A 75 9.15 -14.90 2.17
CA ASP A 75 9.74 -15.66 1.05
C ASP A 75 9.93 -14.76 -0.17
N TYR A 76 8.91 -13.96 -0.51
CA TYR A 76 8.99 -12.99 -1.58
C TYR A 76 10.14 -11.99 -1.39
N ALA A 77 10.31 -11.50 -0.16
CA ALA A 77 11.38 -10.57 0.15
C ALA A 77 12.77 -11.20 0.02
N SER A 78 12.92 -12.50 0.39
CA SER A 78 14.15 -13.25 0.15
C SER A 78 14.45 -13.39 -1.34
N GLU A 79 13.44 -13.76 -2.13
CA GLU A 79 13.57 -13.92 -3.59
C GLU A 79 13.99 -12.62 -4.27
N LYS A 80 13.45 -11.50 -3.83
CA LYS A 80 13.79 -10.17 -4.36
C LYS A 80 15.08 -9.58 -3.76
N HIS A 81 15.74 -10.28 -2.85
CA HIS A 81 16.91 -9.78 -2.12
C HIS A 81 16.67 -8.42 -1.47
N ALA A 82 15.49 -8.24 -0.89
CA ALA A 82 15.08 -6.99 -0.28
C ALA A 82 15.84 -6.72 1.02
N ALA A 83 16.31 -5.49 1.20
CA ALA A 83 16.96 -5.06 2.43
C ALA A 83 15.97 -4.84 3.58
N ALA A 84 14.73 -4.41 3.26
CA ALA A 84 13.68 -4.22 4.26
C ALA A 84 12.28 -4.15 3.65
N ILE A 85 11.27 -4.46 4.49
CA ILE A 85 9.88 -4.03 4.26
C ILE A 85 9.68 -2.65 4.87
N VAL A 86 8.98 -1.77 4.14
CA VAL A 86 8.56 -0.46 4.62
C VAL A 86 7.06 -0.48 4.93
N LYS A 87 6.72 -0.18 6.16
CA LYS A 87 5.33 -0.12 6.64
C LYS A 87 4.99 1.27 7.15
N GLY A 88 3.96 1.88 6.58
CA GLY A 88 3.38 3.10 7.13
C GLY A 88 2.65 2.83 8.45
N LEU A 89 2.86 3.70 9.44
CA LEU A 89 2.14 3.68 10.71
C LEU A 89 1.31 4.95 10.86
N ARG A 90 0.02 4.79 11.16
CA ARG A 90 -0.94 5.89 11.33
C ARG A 90 -1.31 6.13 12.79
N ALA A 91 -1.61 5.06 13.53
CA ALA A 91 -2.10 5.12 14.90
C ALA A 91 -1.54 3.96 15.75
N ILE A 92 -1.76 4.01 17.06
CA ILE A 92 -1.32 2.99 18.02
C ILE A 92 -1.88 1.61 17.68
N SER A 93 -3.15 1.53 17.27
CA SER A 93 -3.81 0.28 16.85
C SER A 93 -3.16 -0.38 15.63
N ASP A 94 -2.67 0.42 14.69
CA ASP A 94 -1.90 -0.11 13.56
C ASP A 94 -0.55 -0.65 14.02
N PHE A 95 0.08 0.01 15.00
CA PHE A 95 1.40 -0.38 15.50
C PHE A 95 1.40 -1.79 16.10
N GLU A 96 0.45 -2.12 16.95
CA GLU A 96 0.40 -3.44 17.60
C GLU A 96 0.33 -4.57 16.57
N TYR A 97 -0.56 -4.45 15.59
CA TYR A 97 -0.70 -5.45 14.53
C TYR A 97 0.56 -5.53 13.64
N GLU A 98 1.06 -4.39 13.19
CA GLU A 98 2.22 -4.34 12.31
C GLU A 98 3.50 -4.78 13.03
N PHE A 99 3.62 -4.49 14.33
CA PHE A 99 4.73 -4.97 15.15
C PHE A 99 4.71 -6.49 15.29
N GLN A 100 3.55 -7.08 15.56
CA GLN A 100 3.38 -8.52 15.61
C GLN A 100 3.76 -9.18 14.28
N MET A 101 3.33 -8.62 13.17
CA MET A 101 3.68 -9.10 11.83
C MET A 101 5.17 -8.98 11.55
N ALA A 102 5.81 -7.89 11.97
CA ALA A 102 7.25 -7.71 11.82
C ALA A 102 8.06 -8.77 12.58
N LEU A 103 7.66 -9.07 13.82
CA LEU A 103 8.29 -10.13 14.61
C LEU A 103 8.08 -11.53 13.97
N THR A 104 6.90 -11.77 13.45
CA THR A 104 6.58 -13.03 12.75
C THR A 104 7.45 -13.18 11.49
N ASN A 105 7.52 -12.15 10.67
CA ASN A 105 8.37 -12.14 9.48
C ASN A 105 9.86 -12.32 9.83
N LYS A 106 10.34 -11.66 10.89
CA LYS A 106 11.71 -11.81 11.39
C LYS A 106 12.01 -13.24 11.87
N LYS A 107 11.01 -13.92 12.44
CA LYS A 107 11.14 -15.34 12.85
C LYS A 107 11.21 -16.27 11.66
N LEU A 108 10.43 -15.99 10.60
CA LEU A 108 10.44 -16.77 9.36
C LEU A 108 11.72 -16.55 8.54
N ASN A 109 12.20 -15.32 8.52
CA ASN A 109 13.44 -14.93 7.84
C ASN A 109 14.27 -13.98 8.72
N PRO A 110 15.31 -14.51 9.43
CA PRO A 110 16.13 -13.70 10.34
C PRO A 110 16.93 -12.57 9.67
N GLU A 111 17.20 -12.64 8.38
CA GLU A 111 17.92 -11.58 7.66
C GLU A 111 17.03 -10.40 7.27
N PHE A 112 15.74 -10.54 7.49
CA PHE A 112 14.74 -9.63 7.00
C PHE A 112 14.41 -8.53 8.04
N GLU A 113 14.39 -7.27 7.61
CA GLU A 113 14.08 -6.12 8.46
C GLU A 113 12.76 -5.45 8.06
N THR A 114 12.00 -5.01 9.08
CA THR A 114 10.84 -4.14 8.88
C THR A 114 11.17 -2.73 9.35
N LYS A 115 10.96 -1.75 8.48
CA LYS A 115 11.11 -0.32 8.78
C LYS A 115 9.75 0.32 8.90
N PHE A 116 9.43 0.82 10.08
CA PHE A 116 8.21 1.56 10.31
C PHE A 116 8.41 3.04 9.96
N GLN A 117 7.53 3.57 9.15
CA GLN A 117 7.55 4.95 8.70
C GLN A 117 6.29 5.65 9.20
N PRO A 118 6.40 6.61 10.12
CA PRO A 118 5.25 7.39 10.55
C PRO A 118 4.61 8.09 9.36
N THR A 119 3.30 8.00 9.25
CA THR A 119 2.52 8.73 8.24
C THR A 119 2.62 10.23 8.51
N SER A 120 2.59 11.05 7.47
CA SER A 120 2.49 12.51 7.64
C SER A 120 1.21 12.89 8.39
N ILE A 121 1.25 14.00 9.11
CA ILE A 121 0.13 14.49 9.93
C ILE A 121 -1.15 14.61 9.09
N GLU A 122 -1.03 15.07 7.86
CA GLU A 122 -2.14 15.27 6.92
C GLU A 122 -2.87 13.97 6.54
N HIS A 123 -2.19 12.83 6.66
CA HIS A 123 -2.70 11.52 6.25
C HIS A 123 -2.94 10.54 7.41
N MET A 124 -2.85 11.01 8.66
CA MET A 124 -3.00 10.16 9.86
C MET A 124 -4.35 9.43 9.92
N PHE A 125 -5.41 10.05 9.40
CA PHE A 125 -6.76 9.50 9.42
C PHE A 125 -7.10 8.70 8.17
N LEU A 126 -6.21 8.73 7.16
CA LEU A 126 -6.51 8.24 5.83
C LEU A 126 -6.30 6.73 5.75
N SER A 127 -7.35 6.03 5.34
CA SER A 127 -7.30 4.60 5.02
C SER A 127 -8.16 4.29 3.79
N SER A 128 -7.84 3.21 3.09
CA SER A 128 -8.68 2.74 1.97
C SER A 128 -10.10 2.40 2.42
N SER A 129 -10.26 1.88 3.65
CA SER A 129 -11.58 1.58 4.21
C SER A 129 -12.41 2.83 4.42
N MET A 130 -11.81 3.92 4.91
CA MET A 130 -12.49 5.21 5.06
C MET A 130 -12.88 5.79 3.70
N VAL A 131 -12.00 5.73 2.71
CA VAL A 131 -12.29 6.17 1.34
C VAL A 131 -13.48 5.40 0.77
N LYS A 132 -13.50 4.07 0.93
CA LYS A 132 -14.63 3.24 0.49
C LYS A 132 -15.95 3.61 1.18
N GLN A 133 -15.90 3.89 2.46
CA GLN A 133 -17.08 4.28 3.22
C GLN A 133 -17.63 5.64 2.74
N ILE A 134 -16.76 6.65 2.60
CA ILE A 134 -17.16 7.98 2.16
C ILE A 134 -17.74 7.92 0.74
N ALA A 135 -17.04 7.28 -0.20
CA ALA A 135 -17.51 7.13 -1.57
C ALA A 135 -18.82 6.34 -1.67
N GLY A 136 -18.99 5.30 -0.85
CA GLY A 136 -20.21 4.51 -0.79
C GLY A 136 -21.45 5.30 -0.35
N PHE A 137 -21.26 6.39 0.40
CA PHE A 137 -22.32 7.34 0.78
C PHE A 137 -22.39 8.55 -0.15
N GLY A 138 -21.67 8.56 -1.26
CA GLY A 138 -21.66 9.68 -2.22
C GLY A 138 -20.87 10.90 -1.76
N GLY A 139 -20.00 10.75 -0.75
CA GLY A 139 -19.14 11.83 -0.26
C GLY A 139 -17.96 12.10 -1.20
N ASP A 140 -17.41 13.31 -1.12
CA ASP A 140 -16.23 13.71 -1.88
C ASP A 140 -14.96 13.07 -1.35
N ILE A 141 -14.26 12.33 -2.21
CA ILE A 141 -12.99 11.66 -1.90
C ILE A 141 -11.78 12.31 -2.58
N SER A 142 -11.95 13.46 -3.23
CA SER A 142 -10.89 14.16 -3.99
C SER A 142 -9.66 14.50 -3.15
N HIS A 143 -9.84 14.72 -1.85
CA HIS A 143 -8.74 15.01 -0.91
C HIS A 143 -8.00 13.78 -0.39
N PHE A 144 -8.42 12.57 -0.75
CA PHE A 144 -7.91 11.33 -0.18
C PHE A 144 -7.23 10.41 -1.18
N VAL A 145 -7.52 10.59 -2.47
CA VAL A 145 -6.98 9.75 -3.54
C VAL A 145 -6.27 10.59 -4.60
N PRO A 146 -5.32 10.01 -5.35
CA PRO A 146 -4.70 10.72 -6.47
C PRO A 146 -5.75 11.20 -7.48
N GLU A 147 -5.62 12.45 -7.92
CA GLU A 147 -6.58 13.10 -8.83
C GLU A 147 -6.81 12.30 -10.11
N CYS A 148 -5.75 11.74 -10.70
CA CYS A 148 -5.84 10.95 -11.93
C CYS A 148 -6.65 9.65 -11.77
N LEU A 149 -6.92 9.21 -10.55
CA LEU A 149 -7.72 8.00 -10.24
C LEU A 149 -9.11 8.31 -9.70
N LEU A 150 -9.41 9.58 -9.43
CA LEU A 150 -10.64 9.99 -8.74
C LEU A 150 -11.90 9.47 -9.43
N GLU A 151 -12.00 9.65 -10.74
CA GLU A 151 -13.15 9.21 -11.53
C GLU A 151 -13.30 7.68 -11.52
N LYS A 152 -12.21 6.95 -11.78
CA LYS A 152 -12.20 5.47 -11.77
C LYS A 152 -12.63 4.92 -10.41
N ILE A 153 -12.16 5.52 -9.33
CA ILE A 153 -12.49 5.09 -7.96
C ILE A 153 -13.94 5.39 -7.65
N ASN A 154 -14.43 6.60 -7.97
CA ASN A 154 -15.83 6.97 -7.75
C ASN A 154 -16.79 6.07 -8.53
N GLN A 155 -16.54 5.79 -9.81
CA GLN A 155 -17.38 4.91 -10.64
C GLN A 155 -17.55 3.51 -10.01
N ARG A 156 -16.50 2.99 -9.36
CA ARG A 156 -16.54 1.68 -8.71
C ARG A 156 -17.20 1.69 -7.34
N LEU A 157 -16.95 2.73 -6.54
CA LEU A 157 -17.30 2.76 -5.13
C LEU A 157 -18.60 3.51 -4.82
N CYS A 158 -18.97 4.51 -5.65
CA CYS A 158 -20.21 5.24 -5.47
C CYS A 158 -21.38 4.28 -5.76
N ARG A 159 -22.16 3.97 -4.73
CA ARG A 159 -23.45 3.30 -4.92
C ARG A 159 -24.41 4.36 -5.43
N THR A 160 -24.85 4.23 -6.69
CA THR A 160 -26.06 4.94 -7.12
C THR A 160 -27.16 4.57 -6.16
N ALA A 161 -27.74 5.58 -5.51
CA ALA A 161 -28.93 5.38 -4.70
C ALA A 161 -30.05 4.91 -5.64
N ASP A 162 -30.36 3.61 -5.59
CA ASP A 162 -31.60 3.05 -6.10
C ASP A 162 -32.71 3.27 -5.09
#